data_9be4fe31a892d92ebd2f35f4e1cc65c9
#
_entry.id   9be4fe31a892d92ebd2f35f4e1cc65c9
#
_cell.length_a   1.000
_cell.length_b   1.000
_cell.length_c   1.000
_cell.angle_alpha   90.00
_cell.angle_beta   90.00
_cell.angle_gamma   90.00
#
_symmetry.space_group_name_H-M   'P 1'
#
loop_
_entity.id
_entity.type
_entity.pdbx_description
1 polymer ?
#
loop_
_entity_poly.entity_id
_entity_poly.type
_entity_poly.pdbx_seq_one_letter_code
_entity_poly.pdbx_strand_id
1 'polypeptide(L)'
;MKILISLSSPELDIIKFTGTHGCYSAVTPDDDSRALLVAIAHLLGVETDPAKLHCTVMYSEAAPKKAPGCNPNRIRKAAISQLSHWDGHDDKGYLVALLDSPELQEEHARLKTLGCKPTFDEYKPHITLYAGIKMTPELQATMGDVMSVLPHDIELNLTNQFIGDLS
;
A
#
# COMPACT_ATOMS: atom_id res chain seq x y z
N MET A 1 13.87 -2.02 19.80
CA MET A 1 12.66 -2.86 19.77
C MET A 1 12.32 -3.11 18.31
N LYS A 2 12.34 -4.37 17.86
CA LYS A 2 12.02 -4.71 16.46
C LYS A 2 10.52 -4.67 16.27
N ILE A 3 10.07 -4.00 15.21
CA ILE A 3 8.69 -4.10 14.76
C ILE A 3 8.53 -5.42 14.02
N LEU A 4 7.87 -6.37 14.66
CA LEU A 4 7.30 -7.51 13.96
C LEU A 4 5.94 -7.07 13.44
N ILE A 5 5.89 -6.66 12.17
CA ILE A 5 4.60 -6.50 11.50
C ILE A 5 4.08 -7.91 11.27
N SER A 6 3.28 -8.38 12.19
CA SER A 6 2.47 -9.57 11.94
C SER A 6 1.35 -9.16 11.00
N LEU A 7 1.55 -9.38 9.71
CA LEU A 7 0.52 -9.18 8.69
C LEU A 7 -0.63 -10.20 8.79
N SER A 8 -0.65 -11.02 9.85
CA SER A 8 -1.62 -12.08 10.04
C SER A 8 -2.79 -11.70 10.97
N SER A 9 -2.81 -10.47 11.51
CA SER A 9 -3.89 -10.00 12.38
C SER A 9 -4.43 -8.66 11.91
N PRO A 10 -5.76 -8.44 11.89
CA PRO A 10 -6.31 -7.11 11.70
C PRO A 10 -5.98 -6.15 12.85
N GLU A 11 -5.49 -6.65 13.96
CA GLU A 11 -4.92 -5.86 15.05
C GLU A 11 -3.42 -5.71 14.82
N LEU A 12 -3.05 -4.67 14.07
CA LEU A 12 -1.68 -4.21 14.02
C LEU A 12 -1.34 -3.67 15.41
N ASP A 13 -0.59 -4.43 16.20
CA ASP A 13 0.02 -3.90 17.40
C ASP A 13 0.85 -2.68 17.02
N ILE A 14 0.41 -1.50 17.46
CA ILE A 14 1.13 -0.25 17.27
C ILE A 14 2.43 -0.37 18.04
N ILE A 15 3.47 -0.77 17.36
CA ILE A 15 4.78 -0.84 17.95
C ILE A 15 5.33 0.58 18.01
N LYS A 16 5.70 0.98 19.20
CA LYS A 16 6.18 2.33 19.46
C LYS A 16 7.33 2.68 18.53
N PHE A 17 7.16 3.77 17.79
CA PHE A 17 8.23 4.38 17.05
C PHE A 17 9.36 4.80 18.01
N THR A 18 10.56 4.27 17.82
CA THR A 18 11.72 4.60 18.66
C THR A 18 12.58 5.72 18.07
N GLY A 19 12.43 6.01 16.77
CA GLY A 19 13.15 7.08 16.09
C GLY A 19 14.61 6.78 15.80
N THR A 20 15.04 5.53 15.89
CA THR A 20 16.47 5.18 15.76
C THR A 20 16.82 4.50 14.42
N HIS A 21 15.86 3.93 13.71
CA HIS A 21 16.11 3.05 12.55
C HIS A 21 15.25 3.38 11.33
N GLY A 22 15.10 4.64 11.00
CA GLY A 22 14.26 5.03 9.87
C GLY A 22 12.79 5.09 10.24
N CYS A 23 11.94 5.06 9.22
CA CYS A 23 10.50 5.16 9.40
C CYS A 23 9.76 4.36 8.33
N TYR A 24 8.84 3.54 8.77
CA TYR A 24 7.90 2.88 7.88
C TYR A 24 6.47 3.19 8.31
N SER A 25 5.64 3.59 7.35
CA SER A 25 4.21 3.81 7.58
C SER A 25 3.40 3.19 6.47
N ALA A 26 2.30 2.55 6.83
CA ALA A 26 1.36 1.98 5.89
C ALA A 26 -0.07 2.06 6.43
N VAL A 27 -1.03 1.91 5.52
CA VAL A 27 -2.46 1.78 5.78
C VAL A 27 -2.98 0.49 5.17
N THR A 28 -4.08 -0.03 5.70
CA THR A 28 -4.71 -1.25 5.19
C THR A 28 -6.13 -0.96 4.70
N PRO A 29 -6.63 -1.69 3.69
CA PRO A 29 -8.02 -1.57 3.28
C PRO A 29 -8.96 -2.07 4.38
N ASP A 30 -10.13 -1.46 4.50
CA ASP A 30 -11.22 -2.00 5.32
C ASP A 30 -11.77 -3.29 4.69
N ASP A 31 -12.72 -3.95 5.37
CA ASP A 31 -13.20 -5.26 4.94
C ASP A 31 -13.84 -5.24 3.55
N ASP A 32 -14.64 -4.23 3.23
CA ASP A 32 -15.29 -4.10 1.91
C ASP A 32 -14.27 -3.80 0.82
N SER A 33 -13.33 -2.90 1.08
CA SER A 33 -12.25 -2.57 0.15
C SER A 33 -11.33 -3.77 -0.10
N ARG A 34 -11.05 -4.53 0.96
CA ARG A 34 -10.27 -5.77 0.89
C ARG A 34 -10.96 -6.81 0.02
N ALA A 35 -12.26 -7.02 0.22
CA ALA A 35 -13.05 -7.95 -0.60
C ALA A 35 -13.04 -7.55 -2.08
N LEU A 36 -13.15 -6.26 -2.39
CA LEU A 36 -13.05 -5.75 -3.75
C LEU A 36 -11.67 -6.05 -4.38
N LEU A 37 -10.58 -5.78 -3.65
CA LEU A 37 -9.23 -6.04 -4.14
C LEU A 37 -8.97 -7.53 -4.38
N VAL A 38 -9.48 -8.39 -3.50
CA VAL A 38 -9.43 -9.85 -3.68
C VAL A 38 -10.20 -10.28 -4.94
N ALA A 39 -11.39 -9.72 -5.15
CA ALA A 39 -12.18 -10.00 -6.36
C ALA A 39 -11.47 -9.56 -7.64
N ILE A 40 -10.85 -8.37 -7.64
CA ILE A 40 -10.05 -7.88 -8.77
C ILE A 40 -8.88 -8.84 -9.05
N ALA A 41 -8.14 -9.24 -8.03
CA ALA A 41 -7.03 -10.18 -8.17
C ALA A 41 -7.50 -11.51 -8.77
N HIS A 42 -8.63 -12.04 -8.31
CA HIS A 42 -9.23 -13.26 -8.84
C HIS A 42 -9.59 -13.13 -10.32
N LEU A 43 -10.17 -12.02 -10.74
CA LEU A 43 -10.45 -11.73 -12.15
C LEU A 43 -9.18 -11.68 -13.02
N LEU A 44 -8.05 -11.30 -12.41
CA LEU A 44 -6.73 -11.29 -13.07
C LEU A 44 -6.05 -12.66 -13.04
N GLY A 45 -6.69 -13.68 -12.50
CA GLY A 45 -6.21 -15.06 -12.46
C GLY A 45 -5.23 -15.34 -11.33
N VAL A 46 -5.18 -14.52 -10.30
CA VAL A 46 -4.28 -14.70 -9.14
C VAL A 46 -5.06 -14.76 -7.82
N GLU A 47 -4.54 -15.56 -6.90
CA GLU A 47 -5.04 -15.62 -5.52
C GLU A 47 -4.17 -14.75 -4.64
N THR A 48 -4.76 -13.74 -4.01
CA THR A 48 -4.07 -12.87 -3.06
C THR A 48 -4.46 -13.19 -1.62
N ASP A 49 -3.50 -13.05 -0.72
CA ASP A 49 -3.76 -13.15 0.71
C ASP A 49 -4.34 -11.80 1.20
N PRO A 50 -5.62 -11.77 1.62
CA PRO A 50 -6.25 -10.51 2.06
C PRO A 50 -5.51 -9.83 3.21
N ALA A 51 -4.88 -10.62 4.09
CA ALA A 51 -4.16 -10.11 5.25
C ALA A 51 -2.88 -9.34 4.88
N LYS A 52 -2.36 -9.52 3.67
CA LYS A 52 -1.16 -8.85 3.19
C LYS A 52 -1.43 -7.55 2.44
N LEU A 53 -2.68 -7.26 2.12
CA LEU A 53 -3.03 -6.06 1.37
C LEU A 53 -2.78 -4.81 2.21
N HIS A 54 -1.91 -3.94 1.72
CA HIS A 54 -1.57 -2.67 2.36
C HIS A 54 -1.10 -1.66 1.32
N CYS A 55 -1.16 -0.39 1.68
CA CYS A 55 -0.55 0.70 0.93
C CYS A 55 0.53 1.36 1.79
N THR A 56 1.77 1.31 1.32
CA THR A 56 2.87 2.02 1.98
C THR A 56 2.68 3.52 1.82
N VAL A 57 2.73 4.26 2.92
CA VAL A 57 2.68 5.72 2.93
C VAL A 57 4.08 6.31 2.95
N MET A 58 4.97 5.71 3.72
CA MET A 58 6.35 6.16 3.84
C MET A 58 7.29 4.98 4.04
N TYR A 59 8.37 4.99 3.30
CA TYR A 59 9.55 4.16 3.54
C TYR A 59 10.76 5.08 3.56
N SER A 60 11.38 5.25 4.70
CA SER A 60 12.50 6.16 4.90
C SER A 60 13.59 5.50 5.73
N GLU A 61 14.80 5.42 5.18
CA GLU A 61 15.97 4.94 5.94
C GLU A 61 16.41 5.96 7.00
N ALA A 62 16.11 7.23 6.78
CA ALA A 62 16.37 8.29 7.76
C ALA A 62 15.22 8.36 8.78
N ALA A 63 15.58 8.36 10.07
CA ALA A 63 14.61 8.58 11.12
C ALA A 63 14.08 10.03 11.09
N PRO A 64 12.78 10.25 11.34
CA PRO A 64 12.23 11.58 11.46
C PRO A 64 12.79 12.28 12.70
N LYS A 65 12.88 13.60 12.62
CA LYS A 65 13.40 14.44 13.73
C LYS A 65 12.46 14.47 14.94
N LYS A 66 11.18 14.20 14.70
CA LYS A 66 10.14 14.12 15.73
C LYS A 66 9.33 12.84 15.49
N ALA A 67 8.98 12.16 16.57
CA ALA A 67 8.12 10.99 16.50
C ALA A 67 6.77 11.40 15.88
N PRO A 68 6.42 10.85 14.69
CA PRO A 68 5.14 11.16 14.09
C PRO A 68 4.03 10.43 14.85
N GLY A 69 2.99 11.17 15.22
CA GLY A 69 1.75 10.57 15.67
C GLY A 69 0.86 10.22 14.48
N CYS A 70 -0.01 9.25 14.64
CA CYS A 70 -1.09 8.97 13.71
C CYS A 70 -2.35 8.57 14.45
N ASN A 71 -3.49 8.75 13.77
CA ASN A 71 -4.76 8.21 14.23
C ASN A 71 -5.05 6.93 13.46
N PRO A 72 -4.94 5.74 14.10
CA PRO A 72 -5.15 4.47 13.41
C PRO A 72 -6.60 4.27 12.94
N ASN A 73 -7.55 4.99 13.51
CA ASN A 73 -8.97 4.89 13.14
C ASN A 73 -9.36 5.85 12.00
N ARG A 74 -8.45 6.71 11.57
CA ARG A 74 -8.73 7.60 10.45
C ARG A 74 -8.89 6.80 9.16
N ILE A 75 -9.98 7.06 8.45
CA ILE A 75 -10.24 6.50 7.12
C ILE A 75 -9.74 7.50 6.08
N ARG A 76 -8.94 7.01 5.13
CA ARG A 76 -8.51 7.77 3.95
C ARG A 76 -9.09 7.11 2.72
N LYS A 77 -9.64 7.91 1.85
CA LYS A 77 -10.24 7.43 0.60
C LYS A 77 -9.22 7.41 -0.52
N ALA A 78 -9.32 6.40 -1.37
CA ALA A 78 -8.50 6.25 -2.55
C ALA A 78 -9.31 5.64 -3.69
N ALA A 79 -9.12 6.15 -4.90
CA ALA A 79 -9.66 5.53 -6.11
C ALA A 79 -8.60 4.66 -6.76
N ILE A 80 -9.01 3.53 -7.37
CA ILE A 80 -8.12 2.74 -8.22
C ILE A 80 -8.00 3.48 -9.55
N SER A 81 -6.81 4.01 -9.84
CA SER A 81 -6.55 4.76 -11.07
C SER A 81 -6.10 3.86 -12.22
N GLN A 82 -5.39 2.78 -11.91
CA GLN A 82 -4.83 1.88 -12.91
C GLN A 82 -4.43 0.55 -12.27
N LEU A 83 -4.54 -0.54 -13.02
CA LEU A 83 -3.83 -1.78 -12.75
C LEU A 83 -2.52 -1.76 -13.55
N SER A 84 -1.43 -2.14 -12.92
CA SER A 84 -0.11 -2.09 -13.54
C SER A 84 0.72 -3.30 -13.16
N HIS A 85 1.69 -3.61 -13.99
CA HIS A 85 2.71 -4.60 -13.69
C HIS A 85 4.05 -3.90 -13.54
N TRP A 86 4.72 -4.12 -12.44
CA TRP A 86 6.05 -3.57 -12.16
C TRP A 86 7.10 -4.69 -12.19
N ASP A 87 8.22 -4.41 -12.83
CA ASP A 87 9.30 -5.36 -12.90
C ASP A 87 9.92 -5.63 -11.52
N GLY A 88 10.19 -6.90 -11.27
CA GLY A 88 10.92 -7.35 -10.08
C GLY A 88 12.39 -7.64 -10.39
N HIS A 89 13.13 -8.08 -9.39
CA HIS A 89 14.56 -8.36 -9.51
C HIS A 89 14.89 -9.67 -10.26
N ASP A 90 13.91 -10.54 -10.52
CA ASP A 90 14.11 -11.93 -10.97
C ASP A 90 13.15 -12.37 -12.09
N ASP A 91 13.07 -11.67 -13.19
CA ASP A 91 12.15 -11.95 -14.32
C ASP A 91 10.65 -12.03 -13.96
N LYS A 92 10.34 -11.91 -12.71
CA LYS A 92 8.97 -11.84 -12.19
C LYS A 92 8.73 -10.47 -11.62
N GLY A 93 7.52 -10.03 -11.67
CA GLY A 93 7.16 -8.70 -11.22
C GLY A 93 6.03 -8.71 -10.21
N TYR A 94 5.49 -7.54 -10.04
CA TYR A 94 4.39 -7.26 -9.12
C TYR A 94 3.18 -6.77 -9.88
N LEU A 95 2.04 -7.35 -9.57
CA LEU A 95 0.75 -6.86 -10.03
C LEU A 95 0.24 -5.88 -8.99
N VAL A 96 0.06 -4.62 -9.38
CA VAL A 96 -0.29 -3.55 -8.45
C VAL A 96 -1.54 -2.80 -8.89
N ALA A 97 -2.33 -2.37 -7.92
CA ALA A 97 -3.37 -1.37 -8.10
C ALA A 97 -2.79 0.00 -7.74
N LEU A 98 -2.67 0.89 -8.72
CA LEU A 98 -2.28 2.27 -8.49
C LEU A 98 -3.47 3.05 -7.94
N LEU A 99 -3.21 3.90 -6.97
CA LEU A 99 -4.24 4.64 -6.26
C LEU A 99 -4.11 6.14 -6.53
N ASP A 100 -5.25 6.78 -6.71
CA ASP A 100 -5.39 8.23 -6.64
C ASP A 100 -5.99 8.58 -5.28
N SER A 101 -5.21 9.26 -4.47
CA SER A 101 -5.62 9.65 -3.11
C SER A 101 -4.90 10.92 -2.66
N PRO A 102 -5.57 12.07 -2.74
CA PRO A 102 -5.03 13.30 -2.15
C PRO A 102 -4.69 13.16 -0.67
N GLU A 103 -5.49 12.40 0.08
CA GLU A 103 -5.27 12.21 1.51
C GLU A 103 -4.00 11.40 1.82
N LEU A 104 -3.66 10.42 0.99
CA LEU A 104 -2.38 9.70 1.12
C LEU A 104 -1.20 10.58 0.72
N GLN A 105 -1.36 11.42 -0.31
CA GLN A 105 -0.33 12.39 -0.72
C GLN A 105 -0.05 13.39 0.41
N GLU A 106 -1.09 13.89 1.06
CA GLU A 106 -0.97 14.80 2.20
C GLU A 106 -0.23 14.15 3.37
N GLU A 107 -0.57 12.89 3.68
CA GLU A 107 0.08 12.17 4.78
C GLU A 107 1.55 11.88 4.48
N HIS A 108 1.87 11.48 3.25
CA HIS A 108 3.25 11.32 2.81
C HIS A 108 4.04 12.64 2.97
N ALA A 109 3.46 13.75 2.52
CA ALA A 109 4.07 15.07 2.65
C ALA A 109 4.25 15.47 4.12
N ARG A 110 3.28 15.18 4.99
CA ARG A 110 3.38 15.43 6.43
C ARG A 110 4.58 14.71 7.05
N LEU A 111 4.76 13.43 6.72
CA LEU A 111 5.90 12.64 7.22
C LEU A 111 7.23 13.18 6.71
N LYS A 112 7.29 13.68 5.48
CA LYS A 112 8.49 14.38 4.96
C LYS A 112 8.82 15.63 5.76
N THR A 113 7.83 16.43 6.12
CA THR A 113 8.06 17.64 6.94
C THR A 113 8.59 17.32 8.32
N LEU A 114 8.32 16.12 8.84
CA LEU A 114 8.86 15.64 10.12
C LEU A 114 10.29 15.09 10.02
N GLY A 115 10.86 15.06 8.81
CA GLY A 115 12.23 14.66 8.56
C GLY A 115 12.41 13.30 7.91
N CYS A 116 11.33 12.60 7.55
CA CYS A 116 11.45 11.38 6.75
C CYS A 116 12.01 11.72 5.36
N LYS A 117 12.89 10.86 4.87
CA LYS A 117 13.49 10.98 3.54
C LYS A 117 13.11 9.74 2.73
N PRO A 118 12.07 9.81 1.90
CA PRO A 118 11.65 8.66 1.11
C PRO A 118 12.74 8.24 0.13
N THR A 119 12.83 6.94 -0.12
CA THR A 119 13.80 6.36 -1.04
C THR A 119 13.51 6.74 -2.49
N PHE A 120 12.23 6.98 -2.83
CA PHE A 120 11.81 7.35 -4.18
C PHE A 120 11.42 8.84 -4.22
N ASP A 121 11.79 9.52 -5.30
CA ASP A 121 11.53 10.96 -5.49
C ASP A 121 10.04 11.26 -5.63
N GLU A 122 9.29 10.36 -6.26
CA GLU A 122 7.85 10.48 -6.47
C GLU A 122 7.09 9.43 -5.65
N TYR A 123 6.10 9.87 -4.88
CA TYR A 123 5.22 8.98 -4.16
C TYR A 123 4.08 8.52 -5.07
N LYS A 124 4.04 7.21 -5.34
CA LYS A 124 2.98 6.55 -6.11
C LYS A 124 2.24 5.59 -5.20
N PRO A 125 1.12 6.01 -4.58
CA PRO A 125 0.34 5.11 -3.73
C PRO A 125 -0.13 3.90 -4.52
N HIS A 126 0.08 2.72 -3.97
CA HIS A 126 -0.32 1.47 -4.61
C HIS A 126 -0.54 0.36 -3.59
N ILE A 127 -1.31 -0.63 -4.00
CA ILE A 127 -1.46 -1.89 -3.27
C ILE A 127 -0.96 -3.02 -4.17
N THR A 128 -0.03 -3.81 -3.66
CA THR A 128 0.42 -5.01 -4.37
C THR A 128 -0.65 -6.10 -4.25
N LEU A 129 -1.18 -6.53 -5.37
CA LEU A 129 -2.17 -7.60 -5.44
C LEU A 129 -1.50 -8.97 -5.47
N TYR A 130 -0.37 -9.08 -6.17
CA TYR A 130 0.36 -10.33 -6.29
C TYR A 130 1.83 -10.07 -6.60
N ALA A 131 2.71 -10.86 -6.00
CA ALA A 131 4.14 -10.85 -6.26
C ALA A 131 4.58 -12.15 -6.95
N GLY A 132 5.49 -12.04 -7.89
CA GLY A 132 6.04 -13.21 -8.59
C GLY A 132 5.27 -13.63 -9.83
N ILE A 133 4.70 -12.68 -10.55
CA ILE A 133 3.99 -12.91 -11.82
C ILE A 133 4.74 -12.25 -12.99
N LYS A 134 4.84 -12.99 -14.11
CA LYS A 134 5.37 -12.43 -15.35
C LYS A 134 4.27 -11.72 -16.15
N MET A 135 4.64 -10.61 -16.78
CA MET A 135 3.76 -9.98 -17.75
C MET A 135 3.62 -10.87 -18.99
N THR A 136 2.38 -11.08 -19.41
CA THR A 136 2.04 -11.75 -20.67
C THR A 136 1.03 -10.89 -21.45
N PRO A 137 0.91 -11.06 -22.77
CA PRO A 137 -0.12 -10.37 -23.53
C PRO A 137 -1.54 -10.64 -23.01
N GLU A 138 -1.80 -11.87 -22.54
CA GLU A 138 -3.09 -12.27 -21.95
C GLU A 138 -3.37 -11.53 -20.64
N LEU A 139 -2.38 -11.42 -19.78
CA LEU A 139 -2.51 -10.67 -18.53
C LEU A 139 -2.78 -9.18 -18.81
N GLN A 140 -2.03 -8.60 -19.75
CA GLN A 140 -2.23 -7.20 -20.13
C GLN A 140 -3.64 -6.94 -20.67
N ALA A 141 -4.14 -7.81 -21.52
CA ALA A 141 -5.51 -7.73 -22.06
C ALA A 141 -6.54 -7.84 -20.92
N THR A 142 -6.36 -8.80 -20.01
CA THR A 142 -7.25 -8.99 -18.86
C THR A 142 -7.25 -7.78 -17.93
N MET A 143 -6.08 -7.18 -17.68
CA MET A 143 -5.96 -5.94 -16.89
C MET A 143 -6.78 -4.81 -17.52
N GLY A 144 -6.69 -4.63 -18.84
CA GLY A 144 -7.46 -3.64 -19.57
C GLY A 144 -8.97 -3.90 -19.48
N ASP A 145 -9.40 -5.15 -19.64
CA ASP A 145 -10.80 -5.54 -19.54
C ASP A 145 -11.37 -5.29 -18.14
N VAL A 146 -10.63 -5.66 -17.10
CA VAL A 146 -11.05 -5.43 -15.71
C VAL A 146 -11.19 -3.94 -15.44
N MET A 147 -10.21 -3.12 -15.86
CA MET A 147 -10.30 -1.66 -15.69
C MET A 147 -11.48 -1.05 -16.44
N SER A 148 -11.84 -1.60 -17.60
CA SER A 148 -12.97 -1.08 -18.41
C SER A 148 -14.34 -1.32 -17.77
N VAL A 149 -14.47 -2.34 -16.91
CA VAL A 149 -15.72 -2.68 -16.23
C VAL A 149 -15.80 -2.15 -14.80
N LEU A 150 -14.70 -1.72 -14.21
CA LEU A 150 -14.72 -1.09 -12.88
C LEU A 150 -15.39 0.28 -12.97
N PRO A 151 -16.37 0.57 -12.10
CA PRO A 151 -16.92 1.91 -12.01
C PRO A 151 -15.84 2.94 -11.67
N HIS A 152 -15.86 4.09 -12.34
CA HIS A 152 -14.86 5.15 -12.14
C HIS A 152 -14.93 5.84 -10.77
N ASP A 153 -16.03 5.64 -10.05
CA ASP A 153 -16.32 6.22 -8.74
C ASP A 153 -16.10 5.22 -7.59
N ILE A 154 -15.55 4.04 -7.85
CA ILE A 154 -15.20 3.10 -6.79
C ILE A 154 -14.08 3.68 -5.93
N GLU A 155 -14.40 3.85 -4.66
CA GLU A 155 -13.44 4.27 -3.64
C GLU A 155 -13.10 3.10 -2.72
N LEU A 156 -11.81 3.00 -2.40
CA LEU A 156 -11.32 2.18 -1.30
C LEU A 156 -11.26 3.02 -0.03
N ASN A 157 -11.59 2.42 1.09
CA ASN A 157 -11.35 2.99 2.41
C ASN A 157 -10.11 2.35 3.01
N LEU A 158 -9.11 3.18 3.27
CA LEU A 158 -7.83 2.76 3.85
C LEU A 158 -7.76 3.28 5.28
N THR A 159 -7.40 2.41 6.20
CA THR A 159 -7.43 2.69 7.64
C THR A 159 -6.30 1.96 8.36
N ASN A 160 -6.35 1.90 9.69
CA ASN A 160 -5.37 1.20 10.51
C ASN A 160 -3.94 1.64 10.22
N GLN A 161 -3.72 2.95 10.06
CA GLN A 161 -2.37 3.44 9.86
C GLN A 161 -1.48 3.06 11.03
N PHE A 162 -0.33 2.52 10.71
CA PHE A 162 0.75 2.37 11.67
C PHE A 162 1.98 3.14 11.21
N ILE A 163 2.80 3.51 12.16
CA ILE A 163 4.10 4.13 11.94
C ILE A 163 5.10 3.40 12.84
N GLY A 164 6.19 2.98 12.26
CA GLY A 164 7.20 2.25 12.99
C GLY A 164 8.60 2.42 12.45
N ASP A 165 9.57 1.89 13.17
CA ASP A 165 10.95 1.84 12.72
C ASP A 165 11.12 0.85 11.57
N LEU A 166 12.07 1.12 10.67
CA LEU A 166 12.56 0.10 9.76
C LEU A 166 13.32 -0.97 10.55
N SER A 167 12.98 -2.21 10.28
CA SER A 167 13.69 -3.36 10.85
C SER A 167 14.89 -3.75 10.01
#